data_d976bc57053e00125f8dec36e4862833
#
_entry.id   d976bc57053e00125f8dec36e4862833
#
_cell.length_a   1.000
_cell.length_b   1.000
_cell.length_c   1.000
_cell.angle_alpha   90.00
_cell.angle_beta   90.00
_cell.angle_gamma   90.00
#
_symmetry.space_group_name_H-M   'P 1'
#
loop_
_entity.id
_entity.type
_entity.pdbx_description
1 polymer ?
#
loop_
_entity_poly.entity_id
_entity_poly.type
_entity_poly.pdbx_seq_one_letter_code
_entity_poly.pdbx_strand_id
1 'polypeptide(L)'
;FLLQDSAPGSPDDVAKEVAIFRAHKAAPIVVADEDQSRFSSALAVLPVPAVDPRLGFILSTMAGHLFGYEAALAIDAQARPMREARSAIEQAAAHPQMSGEEALVSVESTLERTAASFFDLLRTGELNGHMEASTASRVASLLRFALGSSPLEAYQIEYGKVGTPAVVLDDLAAALTLGIEELTRPIDAIKHQAKTVTVGISRSDETLLDVALSRA
;
A
#
# COMPACT_ATOMS: atom_id res chain seq x y z
N PHE A 1 1.39 -3.14 -11.94
CA PHE A 1 0.65 -3.00 -13.21
C PHE A 1 0.01 -4.34 -13.56
N LEU A 2 -1.29 -4.33 -13.83
CA LEU A 2 -2.02 -5.46 -14.36
C LEU A 2 -2.21 -5.22 -15.88
N LEU A 3 -1.75 -6.16 -16.69
CA LEU A 3 -1.88 -6.15 -18.13
C LEU A 3 -2.77 -7.32 -18.57
N GLN A 4 -3.63 -7.09 -19.52
CA GLN A 4 -4.58 -8.07 -20.02
C GLN A 4 -4.29 -8.39 -21.49
N ASP A 5 -4.10 -9.67 -21.78
CA ASP A 5 -3.90 -10.18 -23.13
C ASP A 5 -5.13 -10.97 -23.57
N SER A 6 -6.08 -10.30 -24.17
CA SER A 6 -7.33 -10.93 -24.65
C SER A 6 -7.72 -10.54 -26.08
N ALA A 7 -6.86 -9.81 -26.78
CA ALA A 7 -7.13 -9.40 -28.16
C ALA A 7 -6.35 -10.25 -29.18
N PRO A 8 -6.98 -10.72 -30.29
CA PRO A 8 -6.29 -11.43 -31.33
C PRO A 8 -5.14 -10.57 -31.91
N GLY A 9 -3.91 -11.09 -31.87
CA GLY A 9 -2.71 -10.43 -32.41
C GLY A 9 -1.95 -9.53 -31.44
N SER A 10 -2.32 -9.47 -30.15
CA SER A 10 -1.69 -8.60 -29.18
C SER A 10 -0.66 -9.22 -28.22
N PRO A 11 -0.41 -10.55 -28.16
CA PRO A 11 0.52 -11.11 -27.19
C PRO A 11 1.94 -10.55 -27.28
N ASP A 12 2.42 -10.25 -28.49
CA ASP A 12 3.75 -9.68 -28.68
C ASP A 12 3.83 -8.22 -28.26
N ASP A 13 2.75 -7.47 -28.41
CA ASP A 13 2.68 -6.07 -27.98
C ASP A 13 2.64 -6.00 -26.46
N VAL A 14 1.85 -6.83 -25.80
CA VAL A 14 1.81 -6.94 -24.33
C VAL A 14 3.16 -7.40 -23.78
N ALA A 15 3.84 -8.34 -24.43
CA ALA A 15 5.18 -8.78 -24.01
C ALA A 15 6.22 -7.64 -24.09
N LYS A 16 6.14 -6.78 -25.11
CA LYS A 16 6.98 -5.57 -25.22
C LYS A 16 6.67 -4.58 -24.10
N GLU A 17 5.40 -4.33 -23.79
CA GLU A 17 4.99 -3.48 -22.66
C GLU A 17 5.52 -4.01 -21.34
N VAL A 18 5.40 -5.31 -21.10
CA VAL A 18 5.94 -5.97 -19.91
C VAL A 18 7.45 -5.72 -19.78
N ALA A 19 8.19 -5.88 -20.87
CA ALA A 19 9.64 -5.63 -20.87
C ALA A 19 9.99 -4.16 -20.59
N ILE A 20 9.23 -3.21 -21.17
CA ILE A 20 9.39 -1.78 -20.93
C ILE A 20 9.12 -1.45 -19.44
N PHE A 21 7.99 -1.90 -18.90
CA PHE A 21 7.65 -1.65 -17.50
C PHE A 21 8.70 -2.26 -16.55
N ARG A 22 9.20 -3.44 -16.88
CA ARG A 22 10.27 -4.08 -16.11
C ARG A 22 11.58 -3.31 -16.15
N ALA A 23 11.96 -2.76 -17.30
CA ALA A 23 13.13 -1.90 -17.47
C ALA A 23 13.02 -0.61 -16.62
N HIS A 24 11.81 -0.10 -16.42
CA HIS A 24 11.50 1.02 -15.54
C HIS A 24 11.28 0.62 -14.06
N LYS A 25 11.73 -0.58 -13.65
CA LYS A 25 11.62 -1.10 -12.28
C LYS A 25 10.19 -1.28 -11.78
N ALA A 26 9.22 -1.33 -12.67
CA ALA A 26 7.86 -1.69 -12.31
C ALA A 26 7.73 -3.21 -12.09
N ALA A 27 6.64 -3.62 -11.45
CA ALA A 27 6.29 -5.01 -11.19
C ALA A 27 5.05 -5.38 -12.02
N PRO A 28 5.19 -5.70 -13.33
CA PRO A 28 4.06 -6.04 -14.18
C PRO A 28 3.54 -7.44 -13.83
N ILE A 29 2.22 -7.54 -13.71
CA ILE A 29 1.48 -8.79 -13.58
C ILE A 29 0.62 -8.91 -14.83
N VAL A 30 0.62 -10.09 -15.46
CA VAL A 30 -0.10 -10.32 -16.73
C VAL A 30 -1.22 -11.32 -16.49
N VAL A 31 -2.41 -11.03 -17.00
CA VAL A 31 -3.51 -12.00 -17.12
C VAL A 31 -3.46 -12.51 -18.56
N ALA A 32 -3.22 -13.79 -18.73
CA ALA A 32 -3.06 -14.39 -20.05
C ALA A 32 -3.63 -15.83 -20.10
N ASP A 33 -3.86 -16.33 -21.30
CA ASP A 33 -4.26 -17.72 -21.51
C ASP A 33 -3.20 -18.70 -20.96
N GLU A 34 -3.62 -19.87 -20.48
CA GLU A 34 -2.77 -20.86 -19.81
C GLU A 34 -1.53 -21.30 -20.60
N ASP A 35 -1.62 -21.28 -21.93
CA ASP A 35 -0.55 -21.75 -22.82
C ASP A 35 0.48 -20.67 -23.20
N GLN A 36 0.39 -19.46 -22.63
CA GLN A 36 1.26 -18.34 -23.00
C GLN A 36 2.57 -18.35 -22.23
N SER A 37 3.69 -18.63 -22.93
CA SER A 37 5.04 -18.62 -22.36
C SER A 37 5.82 -17.29 -22.57
N ARG A 38 5.21 -16.30 -23.22
CA ARG A 38 5.87 -15.07 -23.71
C ARG A 38 6.17 -14.05 -22.63
N PHE A 39 5.57 -14.17 -21.47
CA PHE A 39 5.63 -13.18 -20.40
C PHE A 39 6.70 -13.47 -19.33
N SER A 40 7.83 -14.03 -19.73
CA SER A 40 8.94 -14.39 -18.81
C SER A 40 9.50 -13.20 -18.02
N SER A 41 9.33 -11.98 -18.54
CA SER A 41 9.75 -10.74 -17.86
C SER A 41 8.74 -10.23 -16.84
N ALA A 42 7.52 -10.77 -16.79
CA ALA A 42 6.52 -10.39 -15.80
C ALA A 42 6.92 -10.82 -14.38
N LEU A 43 6.45 -10.08 -13.38
CA LEU A 43 6.57 -10.51 -11.98
C LEU A 43 5.78 -11.79 -11.72
N ALA A 44 4.56 -11.84 -12.29
CA ALA A 44 3.70 -13.01 -12.23
C ALA A 44 2.78 -13.05 -13.46
N VAL A 45 2.33 -14.25 -13.81
CA VAL A 45 1.28 -14.46 -14.80
C VAL A 45 0.09 -15.09 -14.08
N LEU A 46 -1.09 -14.53 -14.27
CA LEU A 46 -2.36 -15.07 -13.81
C LEU A 46 -2.99 -15.81 -14.98
N PRO A 47 -2.88 -17.15 -15.01
CA PRO A 47 -3.42 -17.92 -16.13
C PRO A 47 -4.94 -17.94 -16.08
N VAL A 48 -5.57 -17.79 -17.22
CA VAL A 48 -7.00 -18.00 -17.43
C VAL A 48 -7.21 -19.09 -18.51
N PRO A 49 -8.27 -19.89 -18.40
CA PRO A 49 -8.57 -20.91 -19.40
C PRO A 49 -8.69 -20.31 -20.80
N ALA A 50 -8.10 -20.97 -21.80
CA ALA A 50 -8.27 -20.60 -23.19
C ALA A 50 -9.72 -20.87 -23.63
N VAL A 51 -10.38 -19.83 -24.08
CA VAL A 51 -11.78 -19.87 -24.59
C VAL A 51 -11.86 -19.23 -25.97
N ASP A 52 -13.05 -19.24 -26.57
CA ASP A 52 -13.28 -18.48 -27.81
C ASP A 52 -12.76 -17.04 -27.63
N PRO A 53 -11.91 -16.53 -28.55
CA PRO A 53 -11.30 -15.19 -28.44
C PRO A 53 -12.32 -14.06 -28.21
N ARG A 54 -13.57 -14.24 -28.65
CA ARG A 54 -14.65 -13.28 -28.42
C ARG A 54 -15.14 -13.23 -26.97
N LEU A 55 -14.84 -14.24 -26.18
CA LEU A 55 -15.22 -14.37 -24.77
C LEU A 55 -14.03 -14.22 -23.82
N GLY A 56 -12.80 -14.25 -24.31
CA GLY A 56 -11.57 -14.19 -23.52
C GLY A 56 -11.52 -12.95 -22.61
N PHE A 57 -12.02 -11.81 -23.09
CA PHE A 57 -12.06 -10.56 -22.32
C PHE A 57 -12.90 -10.69 -21.03
N ILE A 58 -13.94 -11.55 -21.02
CA ILE A 58 -14.78 -11.76 -19.83
C ILE A 58 -13.95 -12.39 -18.73
N LEU A 59 -13.23 -13.47 -19.05
CA LEU A 59 -12.40 -14.19 -18.08
C LEU A 59 -11.25 -13.32 -17.58
N SER A 60 -10.58 -12.62 -18.47
CA SER A 60 -9.48 -11.71 -18.09
C SER A 60 -9.98 -10.57 -17.21
N THR A 61 -11.16 -10.02 -17.50
CA THR A 61 -11.77 -8.99 -16.67
C THR A 61 -12.13 -9.53 -15.27
N MET A 62 -12.70 -10.74 -15.20
CA MET A 62 -12.99 -11.39 -13.91
C MET A 62 -11.71 -11.62 -13.10
N ALA A 63 -10.64 -12.13 -13.72
CA ALA A 63 -9.35 -12.31 -13.08
C ALA A 63 -8.79 -10.98 -12.56
N GLY A 64 -8.89 -9.91 -13.35
CA GLY A 64 -8.51 -8.56 -12.96
C GLY A 64 -9.30 -8.03 -11.76
N HIS A 65 -10.61 -8.26 -11.73
CA HIS A 65 -11.45 -7.87 -10.58
C HIS A 65 -11.09 -8.66 -9.32
N LEU A 66 -10.89 -9.98 -9.42
CA LEU A 66 -10.48 -10.82 -8.30
C LEU A 66 -9.10 -10.39 -7.77
N PHE A 67 -8.15 -10.13 -8.66
CA PHE A 67 -6.85 -9.58 -8.27
C PHE A 67 -6.98 -8.25 -7.52
N GLY A 68 -7.80 -7.33 -8.03
CA GLY A 68 -8.06 -6.05 -7.38
C GLY A 68 -8.69 -6.22 -5.98
N TYR A 69 -9.61 -7.16 -5.84
CA TYR A 69 -10.22 -7.48 -4.56
C TYR A 69 -9.21 -8.05 -3.55
N GLU A 70 -8.39 -9.03 -3.94
CA GLU A 70 -7.35 -9.60 -3.08
C GLU A 70 -6.27 -8.57 -2.72
N ALA A 71 -5.88 -7.72 -3.65
CA ALA A 71 -4.96 -6.62 -3.37
C ALA A 71 -5.55 -5.63 -2.34
N ALA A 72 -6.83 -5.30 -2.46
CA ALA A 72 -7.51 -4.45 -1.49
C ALA A 72 -7.58 -5.10 -0.09
N LEU A 73 -7.84 -6.41 -0.01
CA LEU A 73 -7.81 -7.16 1.24
C LEU A 73 -6.41 -7.17 1.88
N ALA A 74 -5.36 -7.33 1.08
CA ALA A 74 -3.99 -7.31 1.57
C ALA A 74 -3.61 -5.93 2.12
N ILE A 75 -3.97 -4.84 1.43
CA ILE A 75 -3.80 -3.46 1.89
C ILE A 75 -4.59 -3.23 3.19
N ASP A 76 -5.85 -3.71 3.24
CA ASP A 76 -6.69 -3.62 4.43
C ASP A 76 -6.06 -4.32 5.63
N ALA A 77 -5.49 -5.51 5.41
CA ALA A 77 -4.85 -6.29 6.46
C ALA A 77 -3.66 -5.55 7.11
N GLN A 78 -2.85 -4.83 6.33
CA GLN A 78 -1.74 -4.03 6.86
C GLN A 78 -2.22 -2.86 7.74
N ALA A 79 -3.29 -2.18 7.33
CA ALA A 79 -3.81 -1.03 8.06
C ALA A 79 -4.75 -1.41 9.23
N ARG A 80 -5.21 -2.66 9.30
CA ARG A 80 -6.21 -3.11 10.29
C ARG A 80 -5.79 -2.86 11.74
N PRO A 81 -4.57 -3.22 12.21
CA PRO A 81 -4.18 -2.96 13.59
C PRO A 81 -4.24 -1.48 13.97
N MET A 82 -3.86 -0.59 13.05
CA MET A 82 -3.93 0.85 13.27
C MET A 82 -5.38 1.35 13.34
N ARG A 83 -6.28 0.80 12.50
CA ARG A 83 -7.71 1.14 12.56
C ARG A 83 -8.36 0.67 13.85
N GLU A 84 -8.03 -0.52 14.31
CA GLU A 84 -8.52 -1.05 15.59
C GLU A 84 -8.06 -0.18 16.76
N ALA A 85 -6.78 0.21 16.79
CA ALA A 85 -6.24 1.10 17.80
C ALA A 85 -6.92 2.48 17.78
N ARG A 86 -7.05 3.09 16.59
CA ARG A 86 -7.73 4.37 16.44
C ARG A 86 -9.18 4.30 16.91
N SER A 87 -9.92 3.28 16.49
CA SER A 87 -11.30 3.09 16.90
C SER A 87 -11.45 2.89 18.41
N ALA A 88 -10.53 2.15 19.07
CA ALA A 88 -10.51 2.00 20.51
C ALA A 88 -10.28 3.33 21.23
N ILE A 89 -9.34 4.15 20.73
CA ILE A 89 -9.08 5.48 21.29
C ILE A 89 -10.31 6.38 21.13
N GLU A 90 -10.92 6.43 19.95
CA GLU A 90 -12.12 7.23 19.69
C GLU A 90 -13.29 6.81 20.58
N GLN A 91 -13.47 5.50 20.79
CA GLN A 91 -14.51 4.99 21.71
C GLN A 91 -14.24 5.39 23.16
N ALA A 92 -12.98 5.29 23.64
CA ALA A 92 -12.61 5.72 24.97
C ALA A 92 -12.84 7.23 25.18
N ALA A 93 -12.45 8.04 24.19
CA ALA A 93 -12.63 9.49 24.20
C ALA A 93 -14.12 9.91 24.15
N ALA A 94 -14.99 9.09 23.58
CA ALA A 94 -16.42 9.36 23.51
C ALA A 94 -17.15 9.20 24.87
N HIS A 95 -16.48 8.67 25.91
CA HIS A 95 -17.04 8.54 27.25
C HIS A 95 -16.81 9.81 28.09
N PRO A 96 -17.84 10.65 28.34
CA PRO A 96 -17.66 11.98 28.96
C PRO A 96 -17.15 11.96 30.39
N GLN A 97 -17.26 10.82 31.07
CA GLN A 97 -16.87 10.68 32.48
C GLN A 97 -15.51 9.96 32.67
N MET A 98 -14.90 9.51 31.57
CA MET A 98 -13.63 8.80 31.63
C MET A 98 -12.48 9.82 31.67
N SER A 99 -11.61 9.71 32.65
CA SER A 99 -10.37 10.49 32.69
C SER A 99 -9.40 10.02 31.60
N GLY A 100 -8.42 10.85 31.23
CA GLY A 100 -7.39 10.46 30.25
C GLY A 100 -6.60 9.22 30.70
N GLU A 101 -6.35 9.03 32.00
CA GLU A 101 -5.68 7.86 32.55
C GLU A 101 -6.53 6.59 32.39
N GLU A 102 -7.82 6.67 32.73
CA GLU A 102 -8.76 5.56 32.56
C GLU A 102 -8.91 5.19 31.07
N ALA A 103 -8.97 6.19 30.18
CA ALA A 103 -9.01 5.99 28.73
C ALA A 103 -7.75 5.24 28.26
N LEU A 104 -6.56 5.67 28.71
CA LEU A 104 -5.30 5.03 28.35
C LEU A 104 -5.27 3.56 28.80
N VAL A 105 -5.65 3.27 30.04
CA VAL A 105 -5.73 1.89 30.57
C VAL A 105 -6.74 1.05 29.76
N SER A 106 -7.88 1.62 29.37
CA SER A 106 -8.91 0.89 28.62
C SER A 106 -8.45 0.43 27.24
N VAL A 107 -7.52 1.16 26.59
CA VAL A 107 -7.01 0.84 25.25
C VAL A 107 -5.66 0.12 25.25
N GLU A 108 -5.00 -0.02 26.39
CA GLU A 108 -3.63 -0.52 26.55
C GLU A 108 -3.40 -1.84 25.79
N SER A 109 -4.23 -2.85 26.02
CA SER A 109 -4.08 -4.16 25.37
C SER A 109 -4.21 -4.11 23.85
N THR A 110 -4.99 -3.18 23.33
CA THR A 110 -5.11 -2.97 21.86
C THR A 110 -3.88 -2.24 21.33
N LEU A 111 -3.38 -1.26 22.08
CA LEU A 111 -2.16 -0.54 21.72
C LEU A 111 -0.92 -1.45 21.75
N GLU A 112 -0.81 -2.37 22.70
CA GLU A 112 0.27 -3.35 22.76
C GLU A 112 0.31 -4.24 21.52
N ARG A 113 -0.84 -4.78 21.09
CA ARG A 113 -0.93 -5.60 19.87
C ARG A 113 -0.60 -4.78 18.63
N THR A 114 -1.10 -3.56 18.55
CA THR A 114 -0.81 -2.64 17.45
C THR A 114 0.67 -2.28 17.40
N ALA A 115 1.28 -1.99 18.56
CA ALA A 115 2.70 -1.69 18.66
C ALA A 115 3.58 -2.87 18.23
N ALA A 116 3.25 -4.09 18.69
CA ALA A 116 3.97 -5.30 18.30
C ALA A 116 3.96 -5.50 16.78
N SER A 117 2.78 -5.39 16.16
CA SER A 117 2.62 -5.48 14.70
C SER A 117 3.35 -4.35 13.97
N PHE A 118 3.20 -3.11 14.41
CA PHE A 118 3.82 -1.95 13.80
C PHE A 118 5.35 -1.99 13.86
N PHE A 119 5.93 -2.33 15.01
CA PHE A 119 7.38 -2.46 15.15
C PHE A 119 7.93 -3.67 14.39
N ASP A 120 7.13 -4.70 14.14
CA ASP A 120 7.52 -5.82 13.28
C ASP A 120 7.61 -5.37 11.82
N LEU A 121 6.59 -4.70 11.30
CA LEU A 121 6.59 -4.11 9.95
C LEU A 121 7.76 -3.12 9.74
N LEU A 122 8.11 -2.33 10.76
CA LEU A 122 9.28 -1.46 10.70
C LEU A 122 10.59 -2.25 10.58
N ARG A 123 10.76 -3.32 11.37
CA ARG A 123 11.97 -4.15 11.36
C ARG A 123 12.15 -4.91 10.06
N THR A 124 11.06 -5.42 9.50
CA THR A 124 11.06 -6.17 8.24
C THR A 124 11.18 -5.26 7.02
N GLY A 125 10.96 -3.95 7.19
CA GLY A 125 10.99 -2.98 6.09
C GLY A 125 9.74 -3.02 5.22
N GLU A 126 8.67 -3.67 5.65
CA GLU A 126 7.41 -3.77 4.90
C GLU A 126 6.67 -2.43 4.77
N LEU A 127 7.01 -1.45 5.60
CA LEU A 127 6.49 -0.07 5.49
C LEU A 127 7.27 0.80 4.50
N ASN A 128 8.39 0.32 3.96
CA ASN A 128 9.22 1.11 3.03
C ASN A 128 8.46 1.39 1.72
N GLY A 129 8.34 2.67 1.36
CA GLY A 129 7.60 3.10 0.18
C GLY A 129 6.07 3.14 0.36
N HIS A 130 5.55 2.66 1.50
CA HIS A 130 4.11 2.67 1.82
C HIS A 130 3.74 3.70 2.87
N MET A 131 4.69 4.09 3.71
CA MET A 131 4.52 5.10 4.77
C MET A 131 5.67 6.09 4.75
N GLU A 132 5.39 7.38 5.00
CA GLU A 132 6.43 8.38 5.15
C GLU A 132 7.25 8.12 6.43
N ALA A 133 8.57 8.31 6.36
CA ALA A 133 9.45 8.11 7.50
C ALA A 133 9.06 9.01 8.71
N SER A 134 8.56 10.20 8.45
CA SER A 134 8.05 11.12 9.49
C SER A 134 6.82 10.58 10.19
N THR A 135 5.88 9.99 9.44
CA THR A 135 4.67 9.35 9.98
C THR A 135 5.05 8.11 10.78
N ALA A 136 5.90 7.25 10.24
CA ALA A 136 6.38 6.06 10.92
C ALA A 136 7.09 6.40 12.25
N SER A 137 7.97 7.41 12.24
CA SER A 137 8.65 7.89 13.45
C SER A 137 7.65 8.44 14.47
N ARG A 138 6.67 9.23 14.04
CA ARG A 138 5.65 9.80 14.91
C ARG A 138 4.77 8.73 15.55
N VAL A 139 4.29 7.76 14.79
CA VAL A 139 3.50 6.62 15.32
C VAL A 139 4.34 5.82 16.30
N ALA A 140 5.60 5.50 15.98
CA ALA A 140 6.50 4.77 16.87
C ALA A 140 6.72 5.49 18.20
N SER A 141 6.97 6.81 18.16
CA SER A 141 7.17 7.60 19.37
C SER A 141 5.90 7.67 20.22
N LEU A 142 4.75 7.97 19.61
CA LEU A 142 3.49 8.09 20.33
C LEU A 142 3.04 6.77 20.97
N LEU A 143 3.27 5.64 20.29
CA LEU A 143 3.03 4.31 20.90
C LEU A 143 3.89 4.08 22.14
N ARG A 144 5.16 4.53 22.15
CA ARG A 144 6.02 4.42 23.35
C ARG A 144 5.52 5.27 24.50
N PHE A 145 5.05 6.49 24.24
CA PHE A 145 4.44 7.34 25.27
C PHE A 145 3.15 6.71 25.80
N ALA A 146 2.26 6.25 24.93
CA ALA A 146 1.00 5.65 25.31
C ALA A 146 1.17 4.35 26.12
N LEU A 147 2.21 3.57 25.85
CA LEU A 147 2.55 2.33 26.56
C LEU A 147 3.50 2.53 27.75
N GLY A 148 3.77 3.77 28.14
CA GLY A 148 4.64 4.08 29.28
C GLY A 148 6.12 3.74 29.10
N SER A 149 6.55 3.37 27.88
CA SER A 149 7.97 3.11 27.56
C SER A 149 8.80 4.39 27.47
N SER A 150 8.16 5.54 27.34
CA SER A 150 8.76 6.88 27.40
C SER A 150 8.03 7.69 28.47
N PRO A 151 8.74 8.42 29.36
CA PRO A 151 8.13 9.22 30.41
C PRO A 151 7.42 10.45 29.79
N LEU A 152 6.22 10.78 30.31
CA LEU A 152 5.40 11.88 29.79
C LEU A 152 6.09 13.26 29.91
N GLU A 153 7.03 13.42 30.85
CA GLU A 153 7.84 14.62 31.00
C GLU A 153 8.69 14.91 29.74
N ALA A 154 9.13 13.87 29.04
CA ALA A 154 9.87 14.02 27.79
C ALA A 154 8.99 14.46 26.61
N TYR A 155 7.67 14.33 26.74
CA TYR A 155 6.72 14.70 25.68
C TYR A 155 6.83 16.18 25.28
N GLN A 156 7.02 17.06 26.26
CA GLN A 156 7.17 18.48 26.00
C GLN A 156 8.42 18.81 25.17
N ILE A 157 9.49 18.05 25.35
CA ILE A 157 10.73 18.22 24.59
C ILE A 157 10.52 17.81 23.14
N GLU A 158 9.81 16.69 22.92
CA GLU A 158 9.62 16.11 21.59
C GLU A 158 8.49 16.80 20.81
N TYR A 159 7.39 17.15 21.47
CA TYR A 159 6.16 17.66 20.83
C TYR A 159 5.85 19.14 21.15
N GLY A 160 6.62 19.80 22.00
CA GLY A 160 6.44 21.23 22.34
C GLY A 160 5.21 21.53 23.18
N LYS A 161 4.54 20.53 23.74
CA LYS A 161 3.34 20.67 24.57
C LYS A 161 3.36 19.69 25.74
N VAL A 162 2.63 20.02 26.80
CA VAL A 162 2.57 19.19 28.01
C VAL A 162 1.92 17.85 27.66
N GLY A 163 2.64 16.75 27.95
CA GLY A 163 2.16 15.38 27.76
C GLY A 163 1.20 14.98 28.88
N THR A 164 -0.08 14.87 28.57
CA THR A 164 -1.07 14.20 29.42
C THR A 164 -1.57 12.95 28.69
N PRO A 165 -2.11 11.94 29.40
CA PRO A 165 -2.66 10.76 28.74
C PRO A 165 -3.66 11.08 27.63
N ALA A 166 -4.56 12.04 27.83
CA ALA A 166 -5.51 12.48 26.83
C ALA A 166 -4.83 13.08 25.58
N VAL A 167 -3.85 13.98 25.79
CA VAL A 167 -3.09 14.61 24.69
C VAL A 167 -2.31 13.56 23.89
N VAL A 168 -1.72 12.57 24.56
CA VAL A 168 -0.99 11.49 23.89
C VAL A 168 -1.94 10.63 23.05
N LEU A 169 -3.12 10.30 23.57
CA LEU A 169 -4.13 9.55 22.83
C LEU A 169 -4.65 10.32 21.61
N ASP A 170 -4.94 11.61 21.74
CA ASP A 170 -5.39 12.45 20.62
C ASP A 170 -4.33 12.55 19.52
N ASP A 171 -3.08 12.77 19.90
CA ASP A 171 -1.97 12.82 18.95
C ASP A 171 -1.72 11.46 18.29
N LEU A 172 -1.86 10.37 19.05
CA LEU A 172 -1.73 9.01 18.50
C LEU A 172 -2.87 8.72 17.52
N ALA A 173 -4.11 9.06 17.83
CA ALA A 173 -5.24 8.90 16.93
C ALA A 173 -5.02 9.66 15.61
N ALA A 174 -4.52 10.90 15.68
CA ALA A 174 -4.17 11.68 14.50
C ALA A 174 -3.03 11.05 13.68
N ALA A 175 -1.99 10.56 14.34
CA ALA A 175 -0.87 9.90 13.67
C ALA A 175 -1.28 8.56 13.03
N LEU A 176 -2.12 7.77 13.72
CA LEU A 176 -2.69 6.54 13.18
C LEU A 176 -3.57 6.82 11.97
N THR A 177 -4.38 7.90 11.99
CA THR A 177 -5.21 8.31 10.85
C THR A 177 -4.34 8.57 9.62
N LEU A 178 -3.27 9.35 9.79
CA LEU A 178 -2.34 9.64 8.69
C LEU A 178 -1.65 8.36 8.19
N GLY A 179 -1.19 7.50 9.10
CA GLY A 179 -0.58 6.21 8.73
C GLY A 179 -1.52 5.29 7.96
N ILE A 180 -2.80 5.23 8.36
CA ILE A 180 -3.83 4.48 7.63
C ILE A 180 -4.03 5.04 6.21
N GLU A 181 -4.11 6.37 6.07
CA GLU A 181 -4.26 7.02 4.77
C GLU A 181 -3.07 6.73 3.85
N GLU A 182 -1.86 6.78 4.37
CA GLU A 182 -0.64 6.48 3.62
C GLU A 182 -0.58 5.01 3.19
N LEU A 183 -0.94 4.07 4.05
CA LEU A 183 -0.98 2.63 3.73
C LEU A 183 -2.05 2.31 2.68
N THR A 184 -3.20 2.98 2.72
CA THR A 184 -4.29 2.76 1.76
C THR A 184 -4.07 3.48 0.43
N ARG A 185 -3.22 4.50 0.41
CA ARG A 185 -2.83 5.25 -0.79
C ARG A 185 -1.32 5.35 -0.85
N PRO A 186 -0.63 4.30 -1.37
CA PRO A 186 0.83 4.27 -1.38
C PRO A 186 1.42 5.57 -1.95
N ILE A 187 2.32 6.17 -1.20
CA ILE A 187 2.92 7.47 -1.48
C ILE A 187 3.56 7.52 -2.87
N ASP A 188 4.22 6.44 -3.27
CA ASP A 188 4.84 6.34 -4.59
C ASP A 188 3.83 6.41 -5.72
N ALA A 189 2.65 5.81 -5.55
CA ALA A 189 1.57 5.92 -6.54
C ALA A 189 1.08 7.38 -6.66
N ILE A 190 1.02 8.12 -5.57
CA ILE A 190 0.58 9.52 -5.56
C ILE A 190 1.68 10.45 -6.10
N LYS A 191 2.92 10.29 -5.67
CA LYS A 191 4.07 11.10 -6.12
C LYS A 191 4.38 10.93 -7.60
N HIS A 192 4.11 9.76 -8.16
CA HIS A 192 4.37 9.46 -9.57
C HIS A 192 3.18 9.69 -10.50
N GLN A 193 1.99 10.00 -10.00
CA GLN A 193 0.83 10.35 -10.83
C GLN A 193 1.08 11.51 -11.80
N ALA A 194 1.98 12.43 -11.46
CA ALA A 194 2.35 13.55 -12.33
C ALA A 194 3.31 13.16 -13.47
N LYS A 195 3.81 11.93 -13.49
CA LYS A 195 4.72 11.40 -14.52
C LYS A 195 4.05 10.29 -15.32
N THR A 196 2.89 10.57 -15.88
CA THR A 196 2.26 9.65 -16.81
C THR A 196 3.09 9.61 -18.10
N VAL A 197 3.83 8.54 -18.30
CA VAL A 197 4.46 8.26 -19.58
C VAL A 197 3.45 7.51 -20.43
N THR A 198 2.92 8.16 -21.45
CA THR A 198 2.11 7.48 -22.47
C THR A 198 3.07 6.74 -23.40
N VAL A 199 3.10 5.43 -23.32
CA VAL A 199 3.85 4.59 -24.25
C VAL A 199 2.90 4.23 -25.40
N GLY A 200 3.15 4.79 -26.57
CA GLY A 200 2.48 4.38 -27.81
C GLY A 200 3.20 3.18 -28.39
N ILE A 201 2.51 2.07 -28.57
CA ILE A 201 3.05 0.89 -29.23
C ILE A 201 2.57 0.89 -30.69
N SER A 202 3.53 0.93 -31.60
CA SER A 202 3.24 0.79 -33.02
C SER A 202 3.15 -0.69 -33.38
N ARG A 203 2.14 -1.05 -34.15
CA ARG A 203 1.98 -2.42 -34.73
C ARG A 203 2.91 -2.69 -35.91
N SER A 204 3.69 -1.71 -36.37
CA SER A 204 4.70 -1.92 -37.41
C SER A 204 5.93 -2.57 -36.78
N ASP A 205 6.53 -3.53 -37.49
CA ASP A 205 7.77 -4.22 -37.08
C ASP A 205 9.00 -3.30 -36.98
N GLU A 206 8.87 -2.05 -37.37
CA GLU A 206 9.89 -1.04 -37.13
C GLU A 206 9.88 -0.61 -35.68
N THR A 207 10.90 -1.01 -34.97
CA THR A 207 11.15 -0.73 -33.56
C THR A 207 11.31 0.77 -33.32
N LEU A 208 10.21 1.49 -33.17
CA LEU A 208 10.19 2.87 -32.65
C LEU A 208 10.87 3.01 -31.28
N LEU A 209 11.10 1.90 -30.59
CA LEU A 209 11.83 1.81 -29.32
C LEU A 209 13.29 2.24 -29.45
N ASP A 210 13.97 1.90 -30.55
CA ASP A 210 15.37 2.30 -30.76
C ASP A 210 15.53 3.80 -31.00
N VAL A 211 14.53 4.47 -31.52
CA VAL A 211 14.54 5.92 -31.77
C VAL A 211 14.17 6.72 -30.54
N ALA A 212 13.27 6.22 -29.72
CA ALA A 212 12.84 6.89 -28.48
C ALA A 212 13.91 6.81 -27.38
N LEU A 213 14.58 5.67 -27.23
CA LEU A 213 15.65 5.46 -26.23
C LEU A 213 16.96 6.15 -26.60
N SER A 214 17.21 6.42 -27.87
CA SER A 214 18.41 7.14 -28.31
C SER A 214 18.34 8.66 -28.13
N ARG A 215 17.18 9.21 -27.74
CA ARG A 215 16.96 10.65 -27.53
C ARG A 215 16.70 11.03 -26.06
N ALA A 216 16.70 10.09 -25.13
CA ALA A 216 16.62 10.28 -23.70
C ALA A 216 17.98 10.11 -23.05
#